data_0894c1199b88e8e2948e7cb49035fff3
#
_entry.id   0894c1199b88e8e2948e7cb49035fff3
#
_cell.length_a   1.000
_cell.length_b   1.000
_cell.length_c   1.000
_cell.angle_alpha   90.00
_cell.angle_beta   90.00
_cell.angle_gamma   90.00
#
_symmetry.space_group_name_H-M   'P 1'
#
loop_
_entity.id
_entity.type
_entity.pdbx_description
1 polymer ?
#
loop_
_entity_poly.entity_id
_entity_poly.type
_entity_poly.pdbx_seq_one_letter_code
_entity_poly.pdbx_strand_id
1 'polypeptide(L)'
;MTEQIFKYSVGCDISKDAFNVCILEVSQDMQSKVKASHKFKNETKGFKEFDTWVKKHKKHDVQTGFYMEATGVYYENLAWYLFEQEYNVYVLLPYKTKHYLKSIGIKSKNDKIDAQGLARMGSEQKHSPWRPHSKSIYILRALTRQHESVTKLKTSLQNQLHANEYSAVRNAIVKKQLNATIKLLEKQLTELSNEISNLIDADEKLNEKY
;
A
#
# COMPACT_ATOMS: atom_id res chain seq x y z
N MET A 1 -40.96 -10.38 1.92
CA MET A 1 -39.90 -11.23 2.50
C MET A 1 -38.74 -10.32 2.80
N THR A 2 -38.30 -10.24 4.05
CA THR A 2 -37.10 -9.47 4.43
C THR A 2 -35.88 -10.18 3.85
N GLU A 3 -35.17 -9.52 2.92
CA GLU A 3 -33.90 -10.03 2.36
C GLU A 3 -32.93 -10.30 3.52
N GLN A 4 -32.55 -11.56 3.69
CA GLN A 4 -31.61 -11.94 4.74
C GLN A 4 -30.19 -11.54 4.32
N ILE A 5 -29.57 -10.66 5.06
CA ILE A 5 -28.20 -10.20 4.79
C ILE A 5 -27.23 -11.34 5.12
N PHE A 6 -26.35 -11.65 4.15
CA PHE A 6 -25.34 -12.70 4.24
C PHE A 6 -23.99 -12.16 4.72
N LYS A 7 -23.56 -11.01 4.20
CA LYS A 7 -22.29 -10.36 4.58
C LYS A 7 -22.30 -8.86 4.30
N TYR A 8 -21.36 -8.14 4.93
CA TYR A 8 -21.00 -6.78 4.55
C TYR A 8 -19.68 -6.76 3.80
N SER A 9 -19.62 -5.99 2.73
CA SER A 9 -18.40 -5.73 1.97
C SER A 9 -18.09 -4.23 2.03
N VAL A 10 -16.93 -3.89 2.60
CA VAL A 10 -16.51 -2.50 2.83
C VAL A 10 -15.32 -2.21 1.95
N GLY A 11 -15.49 -1.38 0.93
CA GLY A 11 -14.41 -0.92 0.07
C GLY A 11 -13.83 0.39 0.57
N CYS A 12 -12.50 0.49 0.59
CA CYS A 12 -11.76 1.66 1.04
C CYS A 12 -10.79 2.10 -0.08
N ASP A 13 -11.08 3.25 -0.69
CA ASP A 13 -10.16 3.91 -1.61
C ASP A 13 -9.33 4.93 -0.85
N ILE A 14 -8.00 4.69 -0.78
CA ILE A 14 -7.11 5.36 0.18
C ILE A 14 -6.11 6.25 -0.54
N SER A 15 -6.08 7.51 -0.13
CA SER A 15 -5.09 8.50 -0.52
C SER A 15 -4.24 8.95 0.67
N LYS A 16 -3.28 9.83 0.44
CA LYS A 16 -2.37 10.35 1.47
C LYS A 16 -3.13 10.95 2.67
N ASP A 17 -4.11 11.81 2.42
CA ASP A 17 -4.72 12.64 3.47
C ASP A 17 -6.10 12.12 3.90
N ALA A 18 -6.72 11.27 3.09
CA ALA A 18 -8.09 10.80 3.33
C ALA A 18 -8.35 9.47 2.64
N PHE A 19 -9.45 8.82 3.04
CA PHE A 19 -9.97 7.65 2.35
C PHE A 19 -11.48 7.70 2.22
N ASN A 20 -11.97 7.25 1.06
CA ASN A 20 -13.39 7.11 0.76
C ASN A 20 -13.82 5.67 1.05
N VAL A 21 -15.00 5.53 1.61
CA VAL A 21 -15.54 4.23 2.03
C VAL A 21 -16.91 4.01 1.44
N CYS A 22 -17.18 2.78 1.02
CA CYS A 22 -18.51 2.31 0.66
C CYS A 22 -18.81 0.99 1.36
N ILE A 23 -19.95 0.91 2.05
CA ILE A 23 -20.48 -0.34 2.61
C ILE A 23 -21.54 -0.90 1.67
N LEU A 24 -21.38 -2.15 1.27
CA LEU A 24 -22.40 -2.93 0.59
C LEU A 24 -23.03 -3.96 1.55
N GLU A 25 -24.34 -4.02 1.56
CA GLU A 25 -25.08 -5.17 2.07
C GLU A 25 -25.17 -6.22 0.96
N VAL A 26 -24.83 -7.45 1.27
CA VAL A 26 -24.90 -8.57 0.33
C VAL A 26 -25.91 -9.58 0.89
N SER A 27 -26.95 -9.84 0.14
CA SER A 27 -27.99 -10.80 0.49
C SER A 27 -27.61 -12.24 0.13
N GLN A 28 -28.39 -13.23 0.56
CA GLN A 28 -28.12 -14.65 0.31
C GLN A 28 -28.16 -15.03 -1.17
N ASP A 29 -28.94 -14.33 -1.97
CA ASP A 29 -29.00 -14.47 -3.44
C ASP A 29 -27.87 -13.72 -4.17
N MET A 30 -26.85 -13.27 -3.40
CA MET A 30 -25.69 -12.54 -3.90
C MET A 30 -25.98 -11.15 -4.52
N GLN A 31 -27.17 -10.60 -4.30
CA GLN A 31 -27.46 -9.23 -4.66
C GLN A 31 -26.73 -8.26 -3.72
N SER A 32 -26.16 -7.21 -4.25
CA SER A 32 -25.45 -6.21 -3.45
C SER A 32 -26.11 -4.85 -3.54
N LYS A 33 -26.31 -4.18 -2.40
CA LYS A 33 -26.90 -2.85 -2.30
C LYS A 33 -26.01 -1.92 -1.49
N VAL A 34 -25.80 -0.69 -2.00
CA VAL A 34 -25.07 0.34 -1.25
C VAL A 34 -25.87 0.71 -0.01
N LYS A 35 -25.26 0.49 1.16
CA LYS A 35 -25.82 0.86 2.46
C LYS A 35 -25.48 2.29 2.84
N ALA A 36 -24.20 2.63 2.74
CA ALA A 36 -23.69 3.94 3.12
C ALA A 36 -22.33 4.20 2.44
N SER A 37 -22.00 5.47 2.27
CA SER A 37 -20.68 5.92 1.82
C SER A 37 -20.26 7.15 2.63
N HIS A 38 -18.98 7.26 2.95
CA HIS A 38 -18.43 8.40 3.70
C HIS A 38 -16.95 8.61 3.36
N LYS A 39 -16.41 9.74 3.77
CA LYS A 39 -14.99 10.09 3.63
C LYS A 39 -14.39 10.38 5.00
N PHE A 40 -13.23 9.78 5.30
CA PHE A 40 -12.51 9.95 6.56
C PHE A 40 -11.09 10.46 6.30
N LYS A 41 -10.46 11.05 7.31
CA LYS A 41 -9.04 11.39 7.27
C LYS A 41 -8.18 10.16 7.44
N ASN A 42 -7.07 10.08 6.69
CA ASN A 42 -6.11 8.97 6.79
C ASN A 42 -5.15 9.18 7.99
N GLU A 43 -5.70 9.18 9.19
CA GLU A 43 -5.00 9.35 10.47
C GLU A 43 -5.69 8.52 11.57
N THR A 44 -5.03 8.29 12.69
CA THR A 44 -5.55 7.45 13.79
C THR A 44 -6.93 7.87 14.28
N LYS A 45 -7.23 9.18 14.34
CA LYS A 45 -8.55 9.68 14.71
C LYS A 45 -9.59 9.28 13.67
N GLY A 46 -9.29 9.46 12.39
CA GLY A 46 -10.17 9.07 11.29
C GLY A 46 -10.45 7.56 11.26
N PHE A 47 -9.48 6.72 11.65
CA PHE A 47 -9.69 5.26 11.75
C PHE A 47 -10.70 4.90 12.85
N LYS A 48 -10.65 5.57 14.01
CA LYS A 48 -11.61 5.37 15.10
C LYS A 48 -13.01 5.86 14.72
N GLU A 49 -13.10 7.00 14.04
CA GLU A 49 -14.36 7.52 13.51
C GLU A 49 -14.96 6.55 12.48
N PHE A 50 -14.12 6.02 11.59
CA PHE A 50 -14.50 5.02 10.60
C PHE A 50 -15.03 3.73 11.26
N ASP A 51 -14.32 3.18 12.24
CA ASP A 51 -14.75 1.97 12.95
C ASP A 51 -16.13 2.17 13.62
N THR A 52 -16.29 3.31 14.32
CA THR A 52 -17.58 3.68 14.93
C THR A 52 -18.69 3.81 13.88
N TRP A 53 -18.39 4.40 12.74
CA TRP A 53 -19.33 4.57 11.65
C TRP A 53 -19.72 3.22 11.02
N VAL A 54 -18.78 2.31 10.81
CA VAL A 54 -19.06 0.96 10.32
C VAL A 54 -19.97 0.21 11.29
N LYS A 55 -19.65 0.22 12.59
CA LYS A 55 -20.47 -0.42 13.64
C LYS A 55 -21.90 0.12 13.65
N LYS A 56 -22.10 1.43 13.47
CA LYS A 56 -23.43 2.05 13.39
C LYS A 56 -24.25 1.58 12.19
N HIS A 57 -23.60 1.32 11.03
CA HIS A 57 -24.29 0.93 9.81
C HIS A 57 -24.45 -0.58 9.68
N LYS A 58 -23.68 -1.36 10.41
CA LYS A 58 -23.75 -2.81 10.45
C LYS A 58 -24.86 -3.24 11.43
N LYS A 59 -26.03 -3.56 10.89
CA LYS A 59 -27.21 -3.95 11.69
C LYS A 59 -27.26 -5.44 12.06
N HIS A 60 -26.56 -6.29 11.30
CA HIS A 60 -26.55 -7.73 11.47
C HIS A 60 -25.16 -8.21 11.87
N ASP A 61 -25.12 -9.20 12.76
CA ASP A 61 -23.86 -9.85 13.13
C ASP A 61 -23.49 -10.92 12.12
N VAL A 62 -23.03 -10.47 10.96
CA VAL A 62 -22.59 -11.30 9.84
C VAL A 62 -21.16 -10.91 9.45
N GLN A 63 -20.54 -11.79 8.68
CA GLN A 63 -19.18 -11.58 8.19
C GLN A 63 -19.03 -10.20 7.53
N THR A 64 -17.98 -9.48 7.90
CA THR A 64 -17.63 -8.19 7.31
C THR A 64 -16.22 -8.26 6.78
N GLY A 65 -16.02 -7.95 5.49
CA GLY A 65 -14.71 -7.87 4.85
C GLY A 65 -14.37 -6.44 4.46
N PHE A 66 -13.13 -6.02 4.71
CA PHE A 66 -12.59 -4.71 4.36
C PHE A 66 -11.63 -4.86 3.18
N TYR A 67 -11.93 -4.20 2.06
CA TYR A 67 -11.21 -4.33 0.80
C TYR A 67 -10.57 -3.01 0.42
N MET A 68 -9.26 -3.01 0.20
CA MET A 68 -8.48 -1.83 -0.16
C MET A 68 -7.43 -2.17 -1.20
N GLU A 69 -7.00 -1.18 -1.98
CA GLU A 69 -5.97 -1.34 -2.99
C GLU A 69 -4.57 -1.05 -2.43
N ALA A 70 -3.58 -1.86 -2.80
CA ALA A 70 -2.18 -1.67 -2.41
C ALA A 70 -1.53 -0.52 -3.22
N THR A 71 -2.07 0.69 -3.12
CA THR A 71 -1.53 1.88 -3.81
C THR A 71 -0.54 2.61 -2.90
N GLY A 72 0.74 2.51 -3.24
CA GLY A 72 1.83 3.10 -2.44
C GLY A 72 1.90 2.51 -1.02
N VAL A 73 2.07 3.39 -0.03
CA VAL A 73 2.16 3.03 1.41
C VAL A 73 0.96 3.53 2.22
N TYR A 74 0.04 4.27 1.60
CA TYR A 74 -1.01 5.00 2.31
C TYR A 74 -2.07 4.10 2.93
N TYR A 75 -2.25 2.88 2.39
CA TYR A 75 -3.20 1.89 2.92
C TYR A 75 -2.67 1.18 4.19
N GLU A 76 -1.37 1.14 4.40
CA GLU A 76 -0.74 0.30 5.42
C GLU A 76 -1.25 0.61 6.83
N ASN A 77 -1.33 1.88 7.20
CA ASN A 77 -1.79 2.28 8.54
C ASN A 77 -3.23 1.87 8.82
N LEU A 78 -4.14 2.03 7.85
CA LEU A 78 -5.53 1.59 8.01
C LEU A 78 -5.63 0.06 8.04
N ALA A 79 -4.87 -0.64 7.18
CA ALA A 79 -4.84 -2.11 7.15
C ALA A 79 -4.35 -2.68 8.49
N TRP A 80 -3.28 -2.11 9.06
CA TRP A 80 -2.78 -2.48 10.38
C TRP A 80 -3.81 -2.22 11.47
N TYR A 81 -4.39 -1.03 11.50
CA TYR A 81 -5.43 -0.68 12.47
C TYR A 81 -6.59 -1.68 12.45
N LEU A 82 -7.12 -1.98 11.27
CA LEU A 82 -8.22 -2.94 11.12
C LEU A 82 -7.81 -4.37 11.49
N PHE A 83 -6.59 -4.77 11.16
CA PHE A 83 -6.05 -6.07 11.54
C PHE A 83 -5.93 -6.22 13.07
N GLU A 84 -5.44 -5.19 13.77
CA GLU A 84 -5.35 -5.15 15.24
C GLU A 84 -6.73 -5.18 15.93
N GLN A 85 -7.79 -4.73 15.22
CA GLN A 85 -9.17 -4.86 15.66
C GLN A 85 -9.81 -6.20 15.24
N GLU A 86 -9.01 -7.18 14.82
CA GLU A 86 -9.43 -8.53 14.41
C GLU A 86 -10.43 -8.57 13.22
N TYR A 87 -10.45 -7.53 12.39
CA TYR A 87 -11.26 -7.50 11.18
C TYR A 87 -10.65 -8.31 10.03
N ASN A 88 -11.51 -8.82 9.15
CA ASN A 88 -11.10 -9.47 7.90
C ASN A 88 -10.66 -8.41 6.88
N VAL A 89 -9.36 -8.21 6.74
CA VAL A 89 -8.76 -7.24 5.82
C VAL A 89 -8.27 -7.93 4.56
N TYR A 90 -8.52 -7.32 3.41
CA TYR A 90 -8.10 -7.79 2.10
C TYR A 90 -7.42 -6.66 1.34
N VAL A 91 -6.13 -6.83 1.07
CA VAL A 91 -5.34 -5.85 0.28
C VAL A 91 -5.20 -6.37 -1.13
N LEU A 92 -5.81 -5.66 -2.06
CA LEU A 92 -5.95 -6.05 -3.45
C LEU A 92 -4.83 -5.45 -4.31
N LEU A 93 -4.39 -6.19 -5.31
CA LEU A 93 -3.36 -5.70 -6.24
C LEU A 93 -3.96 -4.67 -7.21
N PRO A 94 -3.31 -3.51 -7.43
CA PRO A 94 -3.79 -2.45 -8.31
C PRO A 94 -4.10 -2.91 -9.74
N TYR A 95 -3.32 -3.84 -10.26
CA TYR A 95 -3.57 -4.44 -11.56
C TYR A 95 -4.94 -5.16 -11.62
N LYS A 96 -5.25 -5.97 -10.59
CA LYS A 96 -6.51 -6.72 -10.54
C LYS A 96 -7.72 -5.81 -10.38
N THR A 97 -7.63 -4.82 -9.49
CA THR A 97 -8.71 -3.84 -9.25
C THR A 97 -9.00 -3.04 -10.51
N LYS A 98 -7.96 -2.54 -11.19
CA LYS A 98 -8.10 -1.79 -12.45
C LYS A 98 -8.82 -2.60 -13.54
N HIS A 99 -8.44 -3.88 -13.72
CA HIS A 99 -9.10 -4.73 -14.72
C HIS A 99 -10.54 -5.07 -14.34
N TYR A 100 -10.80 -5.34 -13.07
CA TYR A 100 -12.15 -5.58 -12.58
C TYR A 100 -13.05 -4.36 -12.80
N LEU A 101 -12.62 -3.16 -12.39
CA LEU A 101 -13.39 -1.92 -12.58
C LEU A 101 -13.71 -1.67 -14.07
N LYS A 102 -12.76 -1.94 -14.97
CA LYS A 102 -13.00 -1.88 -16.41
C LYS A 102 -14.04 -2.88 -16.87
N SER A 103 -14.01 -4.12 -16.37
CA SER A 103 -14.94 -5.18 -16.78
C SER A 103 -16.40 -4.88 -16.42
N ILE A 104 -16.62 -4.15 -15.33
CA ILE A 104 -17.96 -3.73 -14.90
C ILE A 104 -18.37 -2.35 -15.46
N GLY A 105 -17.63 -1.83 -16.46
CA GLY A 105 -17.95 -0.61 -17.18
C GLY A 105 -17.69 0.71 -16.46
N ILE A 106 -16.98 0.69 -15.33
CA ILE A 106 -16.56 1.90 -14.63
C ILE A 106 -15.43 2.57 -15.41
N LYS A 107 -15.76 3.65 -16.14
CA LYS A 107 -14.83 4.41 -16.98
C LYS A 107 -14.35 5.71 -16.33
N SER A 108 -15.12 6.28 -15.41
CA SER A 108 -14.78 7.56 -14.76
C SER A 108 -14.09 7.33 -13.42
N LYS A 109 -12.95 7.98 -13.25
CA LYS A 109 -12.23 8.02 -11.97
C LYS A 109 -12.96 8.97 -11.02
N ASN A 110 -13.62 8.41 -10.02
CA ASN A 110 -14.18 9.16 -8.91
C ASN A 110 -14.00 8.32 -7.65
N ASP A 111 -13.36 8.89 -6.64
CA ASP A 111 -12.99 8.20 -5.40
C ASP A 111 -14.18 7.45 -4.72
N LYS A 112 -15.40 7.95 -4.83
CA LYS A 112 -16.61 7.25 -4.35
C LYS A 112 -16.91 5.99 -5.16
N ILE A 113 -16.77 6.08 -6.47
CA ILE A 113 -17.00 4.99 -7.41
C ILE A 113 -15.91 3.92 -7.22
N ASP A 114 -14.67 4.34 -6.98
CA ASP A 114 -13.55 3.44 -6.75
C ASP A 114 -13.74 2.65 -5.44
N ALA A 115 -14.13 3.30 -4.33
CA ALA A 115 -14.49 2.62 -3.08
C ALA A 115 -15.68 1.65 -3.25
N GLN A 116 -16.72 2.03 -3.99
CA GLN A 116 -17.84 1.14 -4.30
C GLN A 116 -17.40 -0.05 -5.16
N GLY A 117 -16.53 0.18 -6.13
CA GLY A 117 -15.97 -0.87 -6.98
C GLY A 117 -15.13 -1.89 -6.20
N LEU A 118 -14.31 -1.42 -5.25
CA LEU A 118 -13.56 -2.29 -4.33
C LEU A 118 -14.50 -3.14 -3.45
N ALA A 119 -15.55 -2.52 -2.90
CA ALA A 119 -16.56 -3.23 -2.12
C ALA A 119 -17.28 -4.30 -2.98
N ARG A 120 -17.62 -3.96 -4.23
CA ARG A 120 -18.27 -4.89 -5.16
C ARG A 120 -17.34 -6.06 -5.53
N MET A 121 -16.07 -5.78 -5.86
CA MET A 121 -15.08 -6.82 -6.12
C MET A 121 -14.95 -7.79 -4.93
N GLY A 122 -14.92 -7.24 -3.69
CA GLY A 122 -14.90 -8.04 -2.47
C GLY A 122 -16.18 -8.83 -2.22
N SER A 123 -17.33 -8.37 -2.73
CA SER A 123 -18.59 -9.12 -2.62
C SER A 123 -18.68 -10.27 -3.60
N GLU A 124 -18.13 -10.12 -4.80
CA GLU A 124 -18.26 -11.05 -5.93
C GLU A 124 -17.12 -12.07 -6.04
N GLN A 125 -15.93 -11.74 -5.52
CA GLN A 125 -14.74 -12.57 -5.67
C GLN A 125 -14.21 -13.08 -4.33
N LYS A 126 -13.58 -14.25 -4.35
CA LYS A 126 -12.88 -14.81 -3.19
C LYS A 126 -11.45 -14.25 -3.15
N HIS A 127 -11.06 -13.70 -2.01
CA HIS A 127 -9.74 -13.13 -1.78
C HIS A 127 -9.06 -13.81 -0.59
N SER A 128 -7.73 -13.82 -0.60
CA SER A 128 -6.95 -14.26 0.56
C SER A 128 -6.87 -13.15 1.59
N PRO A 129 -7.10 -13.44 2.89
CA PRO A 129 -6.94 -12.46 3.95
C PRO A 129 -5.52 -11.89 3.97
N TRP A 130 -5.44 -10.56 4.11
CA TRP A 130 -4.17 -9.90 4.31
C TRP A 130 -3.68 -10.12 5.75
N ARG A 131 -2.40 -10.42 5.86
CA ARG A 131 -1.70 -10.48 7.14
C ARG A 131 -0.46 -9.61 7.04
N PRO A 132 -0.19 -8.77 8.05
CA PRO A 132 1.04 -7.98 8.06
C PRO A 132 2.26 -8.91 8.09
N HIS A 133 3.29 -8.53 7.38
CA HIS A 133 4.61 -9.12 7.57
C HIS A 133 5.19 -8.70 8.93
N SER A 134 6.26 -9.34 9.38
CA SER A 134 6.99 -8.87 10.56
C SER A 134 7.52 -7.45 10.37
N LYS A 135 7.72 -6.71 11.45
CA LYS A 135 8.34 -5.37 11.40
C LYS A 135 9.70 -5.40 10.70
N SER A 136 10.48 -6.46 10.93
CA SER A 136 11.77 -6.69 10.27
C SER A 136 11.65 -6.69 8.75
N ILE A 137 10.63 -7.36 8.18
CA ILE A 137 10.41 -7.37 6.72
C ILE A 137 10.06 -5.97 6.19
N TYR A 138 9.29 -5.17 6.93
CA TYR A 138 9.01 -3.78 6.52
C TYR A 138 10.27 -2.92 6.52
N ILE A 139 11.11 -3.05 7.56
CA ILE A 139 12.39 -2.34 7.66
C ILE A 139 13.32 -2.79 6.53
N LEU A 140 13.46 -4.10 6.32
CA LEU A 140 14.29 -4.66 5.25
C LEU A 140 13.88 -4.14 3.87
N ARG A 141 12.57 -4.09 3.60
CA ARG A 141 12.04 -3.54 2.35
C ARG A 141 12.37 -2.05 2.17
N ALA A 142 12.33 -1.26 3.24
CA ALA A 142 12.71 0.15 3.18
C ALA A 142 14.22 0.33 2.90
N LEU A 143 15.07 -0.42 3.60
CA LEU A 143 16.53 -0.40 3.43
C LEU A 143 16.95 -0.84 2.03
N THR A 144 16.39 -1.95 1.53
CA THR A 144 16.73 -2.47 0.20
C THR A 144 16.29 -1.52 -0.93
N ARG A 145 15.10 -0.91 -0.82
CA ARG A 145 14.65 0.12 -1.79
C ARG A 145 15.55 1.36 -1.77
N GLN A 146 15.97 1.80 -0.60
CA GLN A 146 16.89 2.92 -0.48
C GLN A 146 18.26 2.57 -1.05
N HIS A 147 18.79 1.38 -0.76
CA HIS A 147 20.06 0.89 -1.32
C HIS A 147 20.02 0.87 -2.87
N GLU A 148 18.94 0.34 -3.45
CA GLU A 148 18.74 0.33 -4.90
C GLU A 148 18.69 1.75 -5.49
N SER A 149 17.98 2.67 -4.84
CA SER A 149 17.87 4.06 -5.26
C SER A 149 19.23 4.77 -5.25
N VAL A 150 19.99 4.63 -4.17
CA VAL A 150 21.33 5.23 -4.02
C VAL A 150 22.30 4.63 -5.05
N THR A 151 22.21 3.32 -5.32
CA THR A 151 23.02 2.65 -6.37
C THR A 151 22.76 3.25 -7.75
N LYS A 152 21.47 3.45 -8.11
CA LYS A 152 21.10 4.07 -9.40
C LYS A 152 21.63 5.51 -9.51
N LEU A 153 21.53 6.30 -8.42
CA LEU A 153 22.05 7.65 -8.38
C LEU A 153 23.58 7.67 -8.55
N LYS A 154 24.32 6.78 -7.83
CA LYS A 154 25.77 6.66 -7.98
C LYS A 154 26.16 6.34 -9.42
N THR A 155 25.52 5.37 -10.05
CA THR A 155 25.79 5.00 -11.44
C THR A 155 25.55 6.17 -12.40
N SER A 156 24.46 6.92 -12.20
CA SER A 156 24.17 8.12 -13.01
C SER A 156 25.27 9.18 -12.88
N LEU A 157 25.75 9.45 -11.66
CA LEU A 157 26.83 10.42 -11.43
C LEU A 157 28.18 9.93 -11.97
N GLN A 158 28.47 8.63 -11.90
CA GLN A 158 29.67 8.06 -12.51
C GLN A 158 29.67 8.23 -14.02
N ASN A 159 28.52 8.04 -14.68
CA ASN A 159 28.38 8.29 -16.12
C ASN A 159 28.59 9.77 -16.48
N GLN A 160 28.10 10.69 -15.65
CA GLN A 160 28.34 12.13 -15.83
C GLN A 160 29.83 12.49 -15.63
N LEU A 161 30.48 11.89 -14.64
CA LEU A 161 31.92 12.07 -14.40
C LEU A 161 32.73 11.58 -15.60
N HIS A 162 32.41 10.39 -16.09
CA HIS A 162 33.02 9.83 -17.29
C HIS A 162 32.86 10.78 -18.50
N ALA A 163 31.62 11.27 -18.75
CA ALA A 163 31.37 12.22 -19.83
C ALA A 163 32.18 13.51 -19.69
N ASN A 164 32.32 14.05 -18.47
CA ASN A 164 33.15 15.23 -18.23
C ASN A 164 34.65 14.96 -18.47
N GLU A 165 35.13 13.75 -18.17
CA GLU A 165 36.55 13.37 -18.37
C GLU A 165 36.92 13.15 -19.85
N TYR A 166 35.97 12.74 -20.68
CA TYR A 166 36.14 12.52 -22.09
C TYR A 166 35.68 13.68 -22.99
N SER A 167 35.15 14.76 -22.35
CA SER A 167 34.75 15.96 -23.08
C SER A 167 35.98 16.73 -23.61
N ALA A 168 35.82 17.38 -24.78
CA ALA A 168 36.84 18.26 -25.35
C ALA A 168 37.19 19.42 -24.42
N VAL A 169 36.22 19.92 -23.65
CA VAL A 169 36.42 20.97 -22.63
C VAL A 169 36.01 20.41 -21.28
N ARG A 170 36.97 20.07 -20.44
CA ARG A 170 36.75 19.49 -19.12
C ARG A 170 36.50 20.59 -18.08
N ASN A 171 35.53 20.38 -17.21
CA ASN A 171 35.22 21.32 -16.14
C ASN A 171 35.67 20.76 -14.78
N ALA A 172 36.67 21.41 -14.18
CA ALA A 172 37.25 20.98 -12.90
C ALA A 172 36.29 21.09 -11.72
N ILE A 173 35.41 22.11 -11.71
CA ILE A 173 34.40 22.29 -10.64
C ILE A 173 33.38 21.17 -10.71
N VAL A 174 32.87 20.84 -11.90
CA VAL A 174 31.92 19.72 -12.11
C VAL A 174 32.55 18.40 -11.67
N LYS A 175 33.81 18.13 -12.07
CA LYS A 175 34.54 16.92 -11.63
C LYS A 175 34.65 16.86 -10.11
N LYS A 176 35.01 17.95 -9.45
CA LYS A 176 35.13 18.01 -7.98
C LYS A 176 33.81 17.71 -7.28
N GLN A 177 32.70 18.32 -7.74
CA GLN A 177 31.39 18.13 -7.16
C GLN A 177 30.87 16.68 -7.37
N LEU A 178 31.02 16.12 -8.57
CA LEU A 178 30.64 14.75 -8.88
C LEU A 178 31.39 13.75 -7.99
N ASN A 179 32.72 13.88 -7.88
CA ASN A 179 33.53 13.02 -7.01
C ASN A 179 33.11 13.11 -5.53
N ALA A 180 32.85 14.31 -5.03
CA ALA A 180 32.41 14.49 -3.64
C ALA A 180 31.05 13.80 -3.38
N THR A 181 30.10 13.94 -4.31
CA THR A 181 28.79 13.31 -4.21
C THR A 181 28.87 11.78 -4.34
N ILE A 182 29.65 11.26 -5.27
CA ILE A 182 29.88 9.82 -5.44
C ILE A 182 30.45 9.22 -4.15
N LYS A 183 31.46 9.87 -3.56
CA LYS A 183 32.04 9.42 -2.27
C LYS A 183 31.02 9.40 -1.12
N LEU A 184 30.11 10.39 -1.07
CA LEU A 184 29.02 10.41 -0.10
C LEU A 184 28.05 9.22 -0.31
N LEU A 185 27.67 8.96 -1.56
CA LEU A 185 26.77 7.85 -1.89
C LEU A 185 27.43 6.48 -1.59
N GLU A 186 28.72 6.34 -1.79
CA GLU A 186 29.48 5.12 -1.42
C GLU A 186 29.43 4.88 0.09
N LYS A 187 29.62 5.92 0.90
CA LYS A 187 29.46 5.82 2.36
C LYS A 187 28.05 5.39 2.75
N GLN A 188 27.02 5.99 2.15
CA GLN A 188 25.61 5.62 2.40
C GLN A 188 25.30 4.16 2.00
N LEU A 189 25.86 3.68 0.88
CA LEU A 189 25.69 2.29 0.47
C LEU A 189 26.33 1.32 1.47
N THR A 190 27.51 1.64 2.01
CA THR A 190 28.15 0.83 3.04
C THR A 190 27.30 0.78 4.32
N GLU A 191 26.79 1.93 4.77
CA GLU A 191 25.91 2.01 5.95
C GLU A 191 24.63 1.19 5.74
N LEU A 192 23.97 1.33 4.59
CA LEU A 192 22.75 0.56 4.26
C LEU A 192 23.03 -0.95 4.19
N SER A 193 24.15 -1.36 3.59
CA SER A 193 24.53 -2.78 3.51
C SER A 193 24.78 -3.38 4.90
N ASN A 194 25.44 -2.65 5.78
CA ASN A 194 25.68 -3.09 7.16
C ASN A 194 24.37 -3.24 7.94
N GLU A 195 23.45 -2.25 7.81
CA GLU A 195 22.14 -2.32 8.46
C GLU A 195 21.28 -3.48 7.94
N ILE A 196 21.33 -3.76 6.62
CA ILE A 196 20.65 -4.91 6.02
C ILE A 196 21.21 -6.22 6.59
N SER A 197 22.55 -6.36 6.65
CA SER A 197 23.18 -7.56 7.20
C SER A 197 22.82 -7.75 8.67
N ASN A 198 22.95 -6.70 9.49
CA ASN A 198 22.61 -6.76 10.92
C ASN A 198 21.14 -7.16 11.15
N LEU A 199 20.23 -6.66 10.30
CA LEU A 199 18.80 -6.99 10.41
C LEU A 199 18.53 -8.46 10.04
N ILE A 200 19.21 -8.99 9.03
CA ILE A 200 19.09 -10.40 8.62
C ILE A 200 19.63 -11.30 9.71
N ASP A 201 20.82 -10.98 10.26
CA ASP A 201 21.47 -11.79 11.30
C ASP A 201 20.67 -11.80 12.63
N ALA A 202 19.95 -10.71 12.93
CA ALA A 202 19.13 -10.59 14.14
C ALA A 202 17.75 -11.28 14.04
N ASP A 203 17.27 -11.64 12.87
CA ASP A 203 15.96 -12.25 12.66
C ASP A 203 16.12 -13.68 12.13
N GLU A 204 15.96 -14.68 13.01
CA GLU A 204 16.13 -16.12 12.69
C GLU A 204 15.32 -16.55 11.44
N LYS A 205 14.10 -16.00 11.26
CA LYS A 205 13.24 -16.32 10.11
C LYS A 205 13.73 -15.71 8.80
N LEU A 206 14.51 -14.63 8.85
CA LEU A 206 15.18 -14.06 7.69
C LEU A 206 16.47 -14.83 7.40
N ASN A 207 17.21 -15.19 8.43
CA ASN A 207 18.50 -15.89 8.31
C ASN A 207 18.35 -17.30 7.69
N GLU A 208 17.24 -18.02 7.97
CA GLU A 208 16.96 -19.33 7.34
C GLU A 208 16.63 -19.27 5.85
N LYS A 209 16.38 -18.07 5.29
CA LYS A 209 15.96 -17.90 3.88
C LYS A 209 17.05 -17.36 2.97
N TYR A 210 18.16 -16.90 3.51
CA TYR A 210 19.31 -16.34 2.80
C TYR A 210 20.60 -17.02 3.20
#